data_1dd5adc9c1bc18c4e2d6cecbe8cc2271
#
_entry.id   1dd5adc9c1bc18c4e2d6cecbe8cc2271
#
_cell.length_a   1.000
_cell.length_b   1.000
_cell.length_c   1.000
_cell.angle_alpha   90.00
_cell.angle_beta   90.00
_cell.angle_gamma   90.00
#
_symmetry.space_group_name_H-M   'P 1'
#
loop_
_entity.id
_entity.type
_entity.pdbx_description
1 polymer ?
#
loop_
_entity_poly.entity_id
_entity_poly.type
_entity_poly.pdbx_seq_one_letter_code
_entity_poly.pdbx_strand_id
1 'polypeptide(L)'
;PVILDPEKVIDPEALSNTVRPSLDEMTQWITDDLEFAAKNAPEVAPDLGRYTRDYARFCLMKHCLNEGEHMEGYYQRAMDMYNELNTGKYDLFRTGSTPYVDLFKNANKFNKEIIMAVSCSPAADGNPKHGNANPFLMWALPSDVAKGAPFPMGGGWFQAFSMDKKYYDAFESNDGRLKTIVTSYKDKNGVIINKDNLGVRWNGYIMNKFPQETMTTFQGTDIPLARWADVLLMYAEAEVRKTGTVPSVAAINAVNQVRNRAGLANLPAVATNTKDAFLDAILIERGHELFYEGNRKIDLIRFNKYAQEMYKAKGVMPTHQYMPIPNYAVKQAVSYGKELKQTWERPGWAEDKSKAQQNIN
;
A
#
# COMPACT_ATOMS: atom_id res chain seq x y z
N PRO A 1 9.26 19.34 13.94
CA PRO A 1 10.54 19.39 14.61
C PRO A 1 10.97 18.01 15.08
N VAL A 2 12.26 17.73 15.04
CA VAL A 2 12.87 16.46 15.45
C VAL A 2 13.97 16.79 16.45
N ILE A 3 14.02 16.04 17.55
CA ILE A 3 15.10 16.10 18.53
C ILE A 3 15.83 14.75 18.47
N LEU A 4 17.07 14.78 17.98
CA LEU A 4 17.87 13.58 17.80
C LEU A 4 18.58 13.13 19.11
N ASP A 5 18.78 14.06 20.04
CA ASP A 5 19.43 13.80 21.32
C ASP A 5 18.34 13.51 22.39
N PRO A 6 18.26 12.28 22.91
CA PRO A 6 17.25 11.91 23.90
C PRO A 6 17.32 12.76 25.19
N GLU A 7 18.50 13.26 25.59
CA GLU A 7 18.67 14.05 26.79
C GLU A 7 18.03 15.46 26.66
N LYS A 8 17.87 15.93 25.43
CA LYS A 8 17.23 17.21 25.11
C LYS A 8 15.71 17.16 24.97
N VAL A 9 15.10 15.98 24.99
CA VAL A 9 13.63 15.82 24.84
C VAL A 9 12.85 16.52 25.95
N ILE A 10 13.42 16.58 27.16
CA ILE A 10 12.80 17.23 28.32
C ILE A 10 13.35 18.64 28.59
N ASP A 11 14.31 19.12 27.81
CA ASP A 11 14.88 20.47 27.94
C ASP A 11 13.98 21.51 27.27
N PRO A 12 13.35 22.44 28.06
CA PRO A 12 12.47 23.47 27.52
C PRO A 12 13.16 24.42 26.55
N GLU A 13 14.45 24.69 26.71
CA GLU A 13 15.22 25.56 25.81
C GLU A 13 15.49 24.85 24.50
N ALA A 14 15.90 23.60 24.50
CA ALA A 14 16.08 22.78 23.29
C ALA A 14 14.75 22.64 22.53
N LEU A 15 13.65 22.35 23.23
CA LEU A 15 12.30 22.28 22.64
C LEU A 15 11.90 23.61 22.01
N SER A 16 12.15 24.71 22.73
CA SER A 16 11.87 26.07 22.25
C SER A 16 12.65 26.44 20.99
N ASN A 17 13.88 25.94 20.84
CA ASN A 17 14.77 26.26 19.73
C ASN A 17 14.70 25.25 18.57
N THR A 18 13.95 24.16 18.71
CA THR A 18 13.80 23.14 17.66
C THR A 18 13.08 23.74 16.44
N VAL A 19 13.71 23.61 15.29
CA VAL A 19 13.14 24.00 13.98
C VAL A 19 12.76 22.74 13.17
N ARG A 20 11.94 22.93 12.16
CA ARG A 20 11.63 21.86 11.22
C ARG A 20 12.86 21.63 10.33
N PRO A 21 13.38 20.40 10.21
CA PRO A 21 14.48 20.10 9.29
C PRO A 21 14.04 20.29 7.83
N SER A 22 14.99 20.48 6.95
CA SER A 22 14.76 20.42 5.51
C SER A 22 14.29 19.04 5.08
N LEU A 23 13.74 18.93 3.87
CA LEU A 23 13.35 17.65 3.30
C LEU A 23 14.56 16.72 3.17
N ASP A 24 15.67 17.24 2.66
CA ASP A 24 16.89 16.46 2.42
C ASP A 24 17.51 15.95 3.72
N GLU A 25 17.60 16.80 4.76
CA GLU A 25 18.05 16.37 6.08
C GLU A 25 17.17 15.25 6.66
N MET A 26 15.84 15.42 6.61
CA MET A 26 14.92 14.41 7.10
C MET A 26 15.04 13.11 6.30
N THR A 27 15.17 13.20 4.97
CA THR A 27 15.34 12.06 4.08
C THR A 27 16.65 11.33 4.41
N GLN A 28 17.74 12.07 4.65
CA GLN A 28 19.01 11.46 5.02
C GLN A 28 18.95 10.76 6.38
N TRP A 29 18.36 11.38 7.40
CA TRP A 29 18.22 10.75 8.73
C TRP A 29 17.42 9.45 8.68
N ILE A 30 16.31 9.44 7.92
CA ILE A 30 15.52 8.21 7.72
C ILE A 30 16.37 7.14 6.99
N THR A 31 17.17 7.55 6.02
CA THR A 31 18.06 6.64 5.30
C THR A 31 19.10 6.02 6.24
N ASP A 32 19.77 6.85 7.05
CA ASP A 32 20.81 6.41 7.98
C ASP A 32 20.25 5.39 8.99
N ASP A 33 19.06 5.67 9.56
CA ASP A 33 18.38 4.78 10.49
C ASP A 33 18.00 3.45 9.83
N LEU A 34 17.48 3.49 8.60
CA LEU A 34 17.10 2.29 7.85
C LEU A 34 18.34 1.47 7.42
N GLU A 35 19.43 2.12 7.01
CA GLU A 35 20.71 1.44 6.72
C GLU A 35 21.28 0.79 7.97
N PHE A 36 21.26 1.49 9.10
CA PHE A 36 21.68 0.90 10.37
C PHE A 36 20.82 -0.33 10.72
N ALA A 37 19.49 -0.25 10.59
CA ALA A 37 18.61 -1.36 10.84
C ALA A 37 18.80 -2.52 9.84
N ALA A 38 18.97 -2.23 8.55
CA ALA A 38 19.23 -3.23 7.51
C ALA A 38 20.57 -3.99 7.72
N LYS A 39 21.53 -3.38 8.42
CA LYS A 39 22.83 -3.99 8.76
C LYS A 39 22.78 -4.75 10.09
N ASN A 40 22.09 -4.22 11.11
CA ASN A 40 22.26 -4.64 12.50
C ASN A 40 21.03 -5.37 13.09
N ALA A 41 19.84 -5.27 12.48
CA ALA A 41 18.68 -6.01 12.94
C ALA A 41 18.86 -7.53 12.82
N PRO A 42 18.18 -8.36 13.62
CA PRO A 42 18.29 -9.80 13.54
C PRO A 42 17.86 -10.32 12.16
N GLU A 43 18.56 -11.35 11.67
CA GLU A 43 18.20 -12.01 10.41
C GLU A 43 16.92 -12.82 10.54
N VAL A 44 16.74 -13.48 11.69
CA VAL A 44 15.53 -14.23 12.04
C VAL A 44 14.93 -13.59 13.28
N ALA A 45 13.65 -13.28 13.20
CA ALA A 45 12.95 -12.74 14.37
C ALA A 45 12.85 -13.80 15.49
N PRO A 46 13.12 -13.42 16.75
CA PRO A 46 12.93 -14.33 17.88
C PRO A 46 11.47 -14.75 18.03
N ASP A 47 10.54 -13.85 17.70
CA ASP A 47 9.10 -14.07 17.72
C ASP A 47 8.49 -13.59 16.40
N LEU A 48 7.40 -14.23 15.98
CA LEU A 48 6.66 -13.82 14.78
C LEU A 48 6.13 -12.38 14.92
N GLY A 49 6.26 -11.58 13.86
CA GLY A 49 5.85 -10.19 13.84
C GLY A 49 6.88 -9.20 14.43
N ARG A 50 8.08 -9.65 14.82
CA ARG A 50 9.20 -8.77 15.16
C ARG A 50 9.94 -8.30 13.91
N TYR A 51 10.55 -7.14 14.02
CA TYR A 51 11.32 -6.55 12.93
C TYR A 51 12.61 -7.34 12.66
N THR A 52 12.87 -7.54 11.37
CA THR A 52 14.05 -8.25 10.88
C THR A 52 14.88 -7.35 9.98
N ARG A 53 16.09 -7.77 9.70
CA ARG A 53 16.98 -7.17 8.71
C ARG A 53 16.31 -7.06 7.33
N ASP A 54 15.60 -8.10 6.90
CA ASP A 54 14.93 -8.10 5.61
C ASP A 54 13.74 -7.11 5.56
N TYR A 55 13.04 -6.93 6.66
CA TYR A 55 12.01 -5.88 6.73
C TYR A 55 12.62 -4.47 6.68
N ALA A 56 13.76 -4.26 7.34
CA ALA A 56 14.48 -2.99 7.24
C ALA A 56 14.96 -2.73 5.79
N ARG A 57 15.48 -3.74 5.10
CA ARG A 57 15.84 -3.67 3.66
C ARG A 57 14.65 -3.31 2.79
N PHE A 58 13.50 -3.93 3.04
CA PHE A 58 12.26 -3.58 2.34
C PHE A 58 11.86 -2.12 2.57
N CYS A 59 11.92 -1.64 3.81
CA CYS A 59 11.61 -0.26 4.15
C CYS A 59 12.59 0.72 3.50
N LEU A 60 13.89 0.41 3.50
CA LEU A 60 14.93 1.19 2.84
C LEU A 60 14.72 1.24 1.32
N MET A 61 14.43 0.09 0.70
CA MET A 61 14.09 0.01 -0.72
C MET A 61 12.93 0.94 -1.08
N LYS A 62 11.85 0.88 -0.29
CA LYS A 62 10.63 1.69 -0.50
C LYS A 62 10.88 3.17 -0.28
N HIS A 63 11.66 3.52 0.76
CA HIS A 63 12.08 4.87 1.03
C HIS A 63 12.91 5.44 -0.12
N CYS A 64 13.97 4.73 -0.53
CA CYS A 64 14.81 5.16 -1.65
C CYS A 64 14.03 5.28 -2.97
N LEU A 65 13.07 4.39 -3.23
CA LEU A 65 12.21 4.51 -4.40
C LEU A 65 11.34 5.77 -4.35
N ASN A 66 10.80 6.10 -3.19
CA ASN A 66 9.95 7.29 -3.02
C ASN A 66 10.73 8.59 -3.17
N GLU A 67 11.97 8.65 -2.69
CA GLU A 67 12.78 9.86 -2.64
C GLU A 67 13.78 9.98 -3.80
N GLY A 68 13.89 8.97 -4.67
CA GLY A 68 14.87 8.91 -5.76
C GLY A 68 14.72 9.97 -6.85
N GLU A 69 13.59 10.72 -6.87
CA GLU A 69 13.40 11.82 -7.82
C GLU A 69 14.26 13.05 -7.45
N HIS A 70 14.50 13.28 -6.16
CA HIS A 70 15.28 14.44 -5.68
C HIS A 70 16.58 14.06 -4.95
N MET A 71 16.76 12.79 -4.60
CA MET A 71 17.97 12.29 -3.94
C MET A 71 18.80 11.46 -4.93
N GLU A 72 19.96 11.96 -5.27
CA GLU A 72 20.87 11.27 -6.19
C GLU A 72 21.28 9.88 -5.66
N GLY A 73 21.32 8.89 -6.55
CA GLY A 73 21.73 7.53 -6.21
C GLY A 73 20.69 6.66 -5.53
N TYR A 74 19.53 7.21 -5.13
CA TYR A 74 18.52 6.45 -4.37
C TYR A 74 17.85 5.34 -5.17
N TYR A 75 17.64 5.51 -6.48
CA TYR A 75 17.15 4.39 -7.30
C TYR A 75 18.15 3.24 -7.36
N GLN A 76 19.47 3.52 -7.35
CA GLN A 76 20.48 2.47 -7.23
C GLN A 76 20.39 1.77 -5.88
N ARG A 77 20.30 2.52 -4.78
CA ARG A 77 20.13 1.93 -3.43
C ARG A 77 18.90 1.03 -3.34
N ALA A 78 17.77 1.43 -3.96
CA ALA A 78 16.59 0.57 -4.03
C ALA A 78 16.88 -0.75 -4.75
N MET A 79 17.64 -0.72 -5.84
CA MET A 79 18.07 -1.93 -6.55
C MET A 79 19.05 -2.77 -5.73
N ASP A 80 19.94 -2.14 -4.97
CA ASP A 80 20.89 -2.86 -4.08
C ASP A 80 20.11 -3.63 -3.00
N MET A 81 19.08 -3.03 -2.41
CA MET A 81 18.20 -3.72 -1.45
C MET A 81 17.43 -4.88 -2.08
N TYR A 82 16.99 -4.75 -3.33
CA TYR A 82 16.46 -5.89 -4.07
C TYR A 82 17.46 -7.03 -4.15
N ASN A 83 18.72 -6.75 -4.52
CA ASN A 83 19.75 -7.78 -4.63
C ASN A 83 20.03 -8.48 -3.29
N GLU A 84 20.01 -7.72 -2.18
CA GLU A 84 20.16 -8.29 -0.84
C GLU A 84 18.97 -9.15 -0.40
N LEU A 85 17.77 -8.85 -0.86
CA LEU A 85 16.56 -9.62 -0.58
C LEU A 85 16.42 -10.84 -1.51
N ASN A 86 16.95 -10.78 -2.74
CA ASN A 86 16.79 -11.81 -3.77
C ASN A 86 17.76 -12.99 -3.59
N THR A 87 17.69 -13.63 -2.46
CA THR A 87 18.55 -14.77 -2.07
C THR A 87 17.90 -16.14 -2.28
N GLY A 88 16.66 -16.17 -2.77
CA GLY A 88 15.83 -17.38 -2.85
C GLY A 88 15.07 -17.70 -1.55
N LYS A 89 15.23 -16.89 -0.50
CA LYS A 89 14.44 -16.98 0.74
C LYS A 89 12.97 -16.65 0.51
N TYR A 90 12.69 -15.67 -0.35
CA TYR A 90 11.36 -15.20 -0.69
C TYR A 90 10.96 -15.61 -2.11
N ASP A 91 9.68 -15.89 -2.32
CA ASP A 91 9.06 -16.15 -3.62
C ASP A 91 7.57 -15.82 -3.57
N LEU A 92 6.95 -15.65 -4.74
CA LEU A 92 5.51 -15.47 -4.85
C LEU A 92 4.77 -16.73 -4.40
N PHE A 93 3.68 -16.57 -3.67
CA PHE A 93 2.81 -17.69 -3.29
C PHE A 93 2.05 -18.20 -4.52
N ARG A 94 2.27 -19.47 -4.88
CA ARG A 94 1.70 -20.12 -6.08
C ARG A 94 0.92 -21.39 -5.77
N THR A 95 0.71 -21.70 -4.49
CA THR A 95 0.03 -22.93 -4.08
C THR A 95 -1.49 -22.80 -4.23
N GLY A 96 -2.14 -23.91 -4.63
CA GLY A 96 -3.59 -23.98 -4.79
C GLY A 96 -4.09 -23.54 -6.17
N SER A 97 -5.40 -23.66 -6.38
CA SER A 97 -6.07 -23.27 -7.63
C SER A 97 -6.37 -21.78 -7.73
N THR A 98 -6.27 -21.06 -6.62
CA THR A 98 -6.52 -19.62 -6.50
C THR A 98 -5.43 -18.95 -5.66
N PRO A 99 -4.16 -18.94 -6.14
CA PRO A 99 -3.01 -18.58 -5.30
C PRO A 99 -3.15 -17.21 -4.63
N TYR A 100 -3.69 -16.19 -5.33
CA TYR A 100 -3.86 -14.86 -4.75
C TYR A 100 -4.90 -14.84 -3.62
N VAL A 101 -6.00 -15.58 -3.76
CA VAL A 101 -7.02 -15.72 -2.71
C VAL A 101 -6.44 -16.46 -1.50
N ASP A 102 -5.73 -17.54 -1.81
CA ASP A 102 -5.19 -18.46 -0.79
C ASP A 102 -4.04 -17.81 0.01
N LEU A 103 -3.30 -16.88 -0.60
CA LEU A 103 -2.22 -16.13 0.05
C LEU A 103 -2.63 -15.50 1.40
N PHE A 104 -3.84 -14.96 1.49
CA PHE A 104 -4.32 -14.22 2.66
C PHE A 104 -5.11 -15.05 3.67
N LYS A 105 -5.21 -16.37 3.50
CA LYS A 105 -5.91 -17.26 4.43
C LYS A 105 -5.06 -17.60 5.66
N ASN A 106 -5.72 -17.85 6.78
CA ASN A 106 -5.07 -18.29 8.03
C ASN A 106 -4.14 -19.49 7.85
N ALA A 107 -4.54 -20.46 7.02
CA ALA A 107 -3.74 -21.65 6.76
C ALA A 107 -2.38 -21.37 6.08
N ASN A 108 -2.23 -20.20 5.46
CA ASN A 108 -1.06 -19.82 4.67
C ASN A 108 -0.28 -18.65 5.29
N LYS A 109 -0.43 -18.41 6.58
CA LYS A 109 0.39 -17.44 7.30
C LYS A 109 1.87 -17.74 7.16
N PHE A 110 2.70 -16.71 7.18
CA PHE A 110 4.17 -16.83 7.13
C PHE A 110 4.71 -17.65 5.95
N ASN A 111 3.96 -17.69 4.85
CA ASN A 111 4.46 -18.28 3.60
C ASN A 111 5.64 -17.46 3.03
N LYS A 112 6.32 -18.03 2.02
CA LYS A 112 7.52 -17.41 1.44
C LYS A 112 7.32 -16.03 0.79
N GLU A 113 6.10 -15.61 0.53
CA GLU A 113 5.86 -14.28 -0.02
C GLU A 113 5.89 -13.19 1.06
N ILE A 114 5.62 -13.54 2.31
CA ILE A 114 5.49 -12.57 3.42
C ILE A 114 6.86 -12.27 4.02
N ILE A 115 7.32 -11.03 3.88
CA ILE A 115 8.54 -10.52 4.51
C ILE A 115 8.22 -10.02 5.93
N MET A 116 7.09 -9.30 6.06
CA MET A 116 6.60 -8.80 7.33
C MET A 116 5.08 -8.68 7.31
N ALA A 117 4.44 -9.07 8.39
CA ALA A 117 3.02 -8.88 8.61
C ALA A 117 2.73 -8.55 10.08
N VAL A 118 1.63 -7.83 10.30
CA VAL A 118 1.01 -7.79 11.62
C VAL A 118 0.35 -9.14 11.82
N SER A 119 0.89 -9.93 12.74
CA SER A 119 0.34 -11.24 13.06
C SER A 119 -0.96 -11.09 13.84
N CYS A 120 -2.03 -11.60 13.29
CA CYS A 120 -3.38 -11.52 13.85
C CYS A 120 -3.81 -12.87 14.40
N SER A 121 -4.37 -12.85 15.61
CA SER A 121 -4.97 -14.01 16.26
C SER A 121 -6.17 -13.53 17.06
N PRO A 122 -7.40 -13.87 16.68
CA PRO A 122 -8.55 -13.54 17.48
C PRO A 122 -8.48 -14.31 18.80
N ALA A 123 -8.93 -13.69 19.88
CA ALA A 123 -9.05 -14.40 21.15
C ALA A 123 -10.03 -15.57 21.03
N ALA A 124 -9.78 -16.65 21.73
CA ALA A 124 -10.61 -17.85 21.70
C ALA A 124 -12.05 -17.59 22.16
N ASP A 125 -12.24 -16.61 23.05
CA ASP A 125 -13.54 -16.13 23.53
C ASP A 125 -14.21 -15.09 22.61
N GLY A 126 -13.57 -14.76 21.48
CA GLY A 126 -14.04 -13.74 20.54
C GLY A 126 -13.94 -12.30 21.05
N ASN A 127 -13.31 -12.06 22.19
CA ASN A 127 -13.13 -10.72 22.75
C ASN A 127 -11.89 -10.04 22.13
N PRO A 128 -12.06 -8.94 21.36
CA PRO A 128 -10.94 -8.27 20.68
C PRO A 128 -9.90 -7.69 21.65
N LYS A 129 -10.23 -7.52 22.93
CA LYS A 129 -9.29 -7.06 23.96
C LYS A 129 -8.29 -8.14 24.37
N HIS A 130 -8.58 -9.40 24.09
CA HIS A 130 -7.74 -10.54 24.46
C HIS A 130 -6.92 -11.11 23.30
N GLY A 131 -7.01 -10.51 22.12
CA GLY A 131 -6.26 -10.93 20.94
C GLY A 131 -5.92 -9.78 20.02
N ASN A 132 -4.99 -10.01 19.12
CA ASN A 132 -4.65 -9.10 18.01
C ASN A 132 -5.37 -9.58 16.76
N ALA A 133 -6.48 -8.96 16.41
CA ALA A 133 -7.36 -9.43 15.34
C ALA A 133 -7.40 -8.47 14.15
N ASN A 134 -7.64 -9.02 12.96
CA ASN A 134 -7.79 -8.25 11.72
C ASN A 134 -9.22 -7.69 11.58
N PRO A 135 -9.43 -6.37 11.68
CA PRO A 135 -10.74 -5.76 11.52
C PRO A 135 -11.07 -5.36 10.08
N PHE A 136 -10.14 -5.51 9.13
CA PHE A 136 -10.26 -4.88 7.80
C PHE A 136 -11.52 -5.30 7.05
N LEU A 137 -11.90 -6.58 7.09
CA LEU A 137 -13.12 -7.02 6.43
C LEU A 137 -14.36 -6.36 7.03
N MET A 138 -14.39 -6.14 8.35
CA MET A 138 -15.53 -5.50 9.01
C MET A 138 -15.74 -4.05 8.57
N TRP A 139 -14.67 -3.38 8.15
CA TRP A 139 -14.71 -2.04 7.55
C TRP A 139 -15.09 -2.05 6.06
N ALA A 140 -14.96 -3.18 5.38
CA ALA A 140 -15.31 -3.33 3.97
C ALA A 140 -16.73 -3.87 3.75
N LEU A 141 -17.34 -4.49 4.76
CA LEU A 141 -18.67 -5.10 4.67
C LEU A 141 -19.79 -4.14 5.03
N PRO A 142 -20.86 -4.03 4.20
CA PRO A 142 -22.13 -3.48 4.62
C PRO A 142 -22.69 -4.22 5.84
N SER A 143 -23.43 -3.50 6.71
CA SER A 143 -23.95 -4.06 7.95
C SER A 143 -25.15 -5.02 7.78
N ASP A 144 -25.76 -5.02 6.61
CA ASP A 144 -26.95 -5.80 6.26
C ASP A 144 -26.65 -7.10 5.50
N VAL A 145 -25.39 -7.42 5.25
CA VAL A 145 -24.98 -8.69 4.61
C VAL A 145 -25.53 -9.88 5.41
N ALA A 146 -26.22 -10.80 4.74
CA ALA A 146 -26.72 -12.03 5.36
C ALA A 146 -25.58 -12.98 5.74
N LYS A 147 -25.82 -13.83 6.76
CA LYS A 147 -24.95 -14.95 7.07
C LYS A 147 -24.99 -15.99 5.95
N GLY A 148 -23.83 -16.54 5.61
CA GLY A 148 -23.68 -17.53 4.54
C GLY A 148 -22.40 -17.30 3.74
N ALA A 149 -22.08 -18.21 2.82
CA ALA A 149 -20.91 -18.05 1.97
C ALA A 149 -21.03 -16.80 1.08
N PRO A 150 -19.98 -15.98 0.89
CA PRO A 150 -18.65 -16.12 1.47
C PRO A 150 -18.47 -15.45 2.85
N PHE A 151 -19.54 -15.02 3.48
CA PHE A 151 -19.52 -14.28 4.76
C PHE A 151 -20.24 -15.08 5.87
N PRO A 152 -19.59 -16.09 6.47
CA PRO A 152 -20.24 -16.99 7.44
C PRO A 152 -20.82 -16.27 8.66
N MET A 153 -20.20 -15.18 9.10
CA MET A 153 -20.73 -14.36 10.20
C MET A 153 -21.78 -13.35 9.73
N GLY A 154 -21.80 -12.99 8.45
CA GLY A 154 -22.65 -11.94 7.88
C GLY A 154 -22.02 -10.55 7.94
N GLY A 155 -22.85 -9.51 8.07
CA GLY A 155 -22.50 -8.13 7.89
C GLY A 155 -21.43 -7.56 8.79
N GLY A 156 -20.75 -6.54 8.27
CA GLY A 156 -19.75 -5.75 8.96
C GLY A 156 -20.33 -4.61 9.81
N TRP A 157 -19.51 -3.64 10.11
CA TRP A 157 -19.91 -2.46 10.88
C TRP A 157 -20.59 -1.43 10.00
N PHE A 158 -19.89 -0.98 8.97
CA PHE A 158 -20.34 -0.09 7.89
C PHE A 158 -19.31 -0.11 6.79
N GLN A 159 -19.72 0.06 5.56
CA GLN A 159 -18.80 0.05 4.44
C GLN A 159 -17.99 1.35 4.36
N ALA A 160 -16.94 1.47 5.20
CA ALA A 160 -16.00 2.59 5.18
C ALA A 160 -15.04 2.52 3.98
N PHE A 161 -14.67 1.30 3.58
CA PHE A 161 -13.78 1.03 2.46
C PHE A 161 -14.51 0.19 1.42
N SER A 162 -14.49 0.64 0.19
CA SER A 162 -15.09 -0.06 -0.95
C SER A 162 -14.25 0.14 -2.19
N MET A 163 -14.35 -0.77 -3.14
CA MET A 163 -13.74 -0.62 -4.45
C MET A 163 -14.72 0.05 -5.41
N ASP A 164 -14.28 1.13 -6.06
CA ASP A 164 -15.06 1.79 -7.10
C ASP A 164 -15.23 0.86 -8.30
N LYS A 165 -16.44 0.88 -8.91
CA LYS A 165 -16.73 0.06 -10.08
C LYS A 165 -15.78 0.32 -11.24
N LYS A 166 -15.45 1.59 -11.51
CA LYS A 166 -14.52 1.94 -12.60
C LYS A 166 -13.14 1.34 -12.38
N TYR A 167 -12.71 1.25 -11.12
CA TYR A 167 -11.44 0.61 -10.79
C TYR A 167 -11.51 -0.91 -10.96
N TYR A 168 -12.62 -1.53 -10.57
CA TYR A 168 -12.86 -2.95 -10.82
C TYR A 168 -12.89 -3.27 -12.34
N ASP A 169 -13.53 -2.44 -13.12
CA ASP A 169 -13.63 -2.60 -14.58
C ASP A 169 -12.28 -2.40 -15.30
N ALA A 170 -11.26 -1.87 -14.62
CA ALA A 170 -9.91 -1.74 -15.16
C ALA A 170 -9.07 -3.03 -15.05
N PHE A 171 -9.53 -4.04 -14.30
CA PHE A 171 -8.91 -5.36 -14.29
C PHE A 171 -9.19 -6.11 -15.59
N GLU A 172 -8.25 -6.93 -16.03
CA GLU A 172 -8.50 -7.90 -17.09
C GLU A 172 -9.53 -8.93 -16.62
N SER A 173 -10.47 -9.32 -17.49
CA SER A 173 -11.61 -10.18 -17.10
C SER A 173 -11.21 -11.57 -16.57
N ASN A 174 -10.03 -12.06 -16.93
CA ASN A 174 -9.45 -13.31 -16.47
C ASN A 174 -8.50 -13.15 -15.28
N ASP A 175 -8.39 -11.94 -14.70
CA ASP A 175 -7.52 -11.70 -13.56
C ASP A 175 -8.00 -12.47 -12.32
N GLY A 176 -7.16 -13.39 -11.83
CA GLY A 176 -7.47 -14.21 -10.67
C GLY A 176 -7.72 -13.43 -9.38
N ARG A 177 -7.22 -12.19 -9.30
CA ARG A 177 -7.42 -11.28 -8.15
C ARG A 177 -8.86 -10.80 -8.02
N LEU A 178 -9.62 -10.78 -9.11
CA LEU A 178 -11.05 -10.46 -9.08
C LEU A 178 -11.86 -11.37 -8.13
N LYS A 179 -11.38 -12.58 -7.87
CA LYS A 179 -12.01 -13.51 -6.92
C LYS A 179 -11.98 -13.03 -5.47
N THR A 180 -11.16 -12.02 -5.16
CA THR A 180 -11.13 -11.35 -3.84
C THR A 180 -12.06 -10.14 -3.76
N ILE A 181 -12.84 -9.87 -4.80
CA ILE A 181 -13.74 -8.73 -4.88
C ILE A 181 -15.17 -9.26 -5.07
N VAL A 182 -16.06 -8.88 -4.16
CA VAL A 182 -17.46 -9.31 -4.20
C VAL A 182 -18.31 -8.20 -4.79
N THR A 183 -18.95 -8.48 -5.92
CA THR A 183 -19.73 -7.51 -6.71
C THR A 183 -21.24 -7.55 -6.41
N SER A 184 -21.68 -8.53 -5.61
CA SER A 184 -23.06 -8.64 -5.13
C SER A 184 -23.10 -9.44 -3.84
N TYR A 185 -24.11 -9.18 -3.00
CA TYR A 185 -24.34 -9.95 -1.78
C TYR A 185 -25.84 -10.10 -1.51
N LYS A 186 -26.21 -11.06 -0.69
CA LYS A 186 -27.57 -11.22 -0.18
C LYS A 186 -27.71 -10.46 1.13
N ASP A 187 -28.70 -9.61 1.25
CA ASP A 187 -29.01 -8.91 2.48
C ASP A 187 -29.77 -9.80 3.49
N LYS A 188 -29.97 -9.31 4.71
CA LYS A 188 -30.71 -10.02 5.78
C LYS A 188 -32.17 -10.30 5.46
N ASN A 189 -32.75 -9.60 4.48
CA ASN A 189 -34.13 -9.81 3.99
C ASN A 189 -34.20 -10.78 2.82
N GLY A 190 -33.03 -11.28 2.37
CA GLY A 190 -32.95 -12.21 1.24
C GLY A 190 -32.83 -11.53 -0.12
N VAL A 191 -32.75 -10.20 -0.17
CA VAL A 191 -32.62 -9.43 -1.42
C VAL A 191 -31.16 -9.48 -1.90
N ILE A 192 -30.96 -9.68 -3.21
CA ILE A 192 -29.63 -9.57 -3.83
C ILE A 192 -29.33 -8.10 -4.07
N ILE A 193 -28.31 -7.61 -3.40
CA ILE A 193 -27.77 -6.26 -3.55
C ILE A 193 -26.59 -6.30 -4.53
N ASN A 194 -26.61 -5.44 -5.53
CA ASN A 194 -25.58 -5.29 -6.55
C ASN A 194 -25.55 -3.84 -7.08
N LYS A 195 -24.82 -3.58 -8.15
CA LYS A 195 -24.69 -2.23 -8.74
C LYS A 195 -26.02 -1.66 -9.30
N ASP A 196 -26.99 -2.49 -9.61
CA ASP A 196 -28.25 -2.09 -10.27
C ASP A 196 -29.37 -1.80 -9.27
N ASN A 197 -29.27 -2.35 -8.06
CA ASN A 197 -30.23 -2.13 -6.97
C ASN A 197 -29.52 -1.75 -5.66
N LEU A 198 -28.64 -0.77 -5.74
CA LEU A 198 -27.86 -0.30 -4.60
C LEU A 198 -28.74 -0.06 -3.37
N GLY A 199 -28.55 -0.86 -2.33
CA GLY A 199 -29.13 -0.60 -1.03
C GLY A 199 -28.57 0.68 -0.41
N VAL A 200 -29.23 1.19 0.60
CA VAL A 200 -28.91 2.47 1.29
C VAL A 200 -27.46 2.52 1.84
N ARG A 201 -26.75 1.39 1.85
CA ARG A 201 -25.43 1.26 2.46
C ARG A 201 -24.37 0.68 1.54
N TRP A 202 -24.63 0.60 0.26
CA TRP A 202 -23.67 0.13 -0.73
C TRP A 202 -22.86 1.31 -1.29
N ASN A 203 -21.59 1.39 -0.90
CA ASN A 203 -20.67 2.43 -1.39
C ASN A 203 -19.78 1.98 -2.55
N GLY A 204 -19.82 0.70 -2.90
CA GLY A 204 -19.00 0.08 -3.94
C GLY A 204 -18.77 -1.42 -3.68
N TYR A 205 -17.96 -2.07 -4.51
CA TYR A 205 -17.69 -3.50 -4.39
C TYR A 205 -16.92 -3.82 -3.10
N ILE A 206 -17.21 -4.98 -2.52
CA ILE A 206 -16.64 -5.42 -1.25
C ILE A 206 -15.25 -6.00 -1.49
N MET A 207 -14.24 -5.43 -0.84
CA MET A 207 -12.88 -5.96 -0.85
C MET A 207 -12.75 -7.10 0.17
N ASN A 208 -12.86 -8.34 -0.31
CA ASN A 208 -12.77 -9.58 0.48
C ASN A 208 -11.35 -10.19 0.40
N LYS A 209 -10.34 -9.34 0.37
CA LYS A 209 -8.93 -9.75 0.31
C LYS A 209 -8.49 -10.50 1.57
N PHE A 210 -8.97 -10.05 2.73
CA PHE A 210 -8.81 -10.70 4.01
C PHE A 210 -10.10 -11.43 4.35
N PRO A 211 -10.24 -12.73 3.99
CA PRO A 211 -11.52 -13.42 4.03
C PRO A 211 -12.06 -13.63 5.44
N GLN A 212 -13.37 -13.77 5.54
CA GLN A 212 -14.04 -14.19 6.77
C GLN A 212 -13.97 -15.71 6.88
N GLU A 213 -13.08 -16.23 7.72
CA GLU A 213 -12.84 -17.67 7.88
C GLU A 213 -13.43 -18.23 9.19
N THR A 214 -13.85 -17.36 10.11
CA THR A 214 -14.42 -17.75 11.39
C THR A 214 -15.75 -17.03 11.64
N MET A 215 -16.52 -17.57 12.60
CA MET A 215 -17.81 -16.99 13.01
C MET A 215 -17.63 -15.80 14.00
N THR A 216 -16.42 -15.28 14.15
CA THR A 216 -16.11 -14.15 15.02
C THR A 216 -16.03 -12.85 14.23
N THR A 217 -16.34 -11.72 14.87
CA THR A 217 -16.24 -10.38 14.28
C THR A 217 -14.84 -10.06 13.80
N PHE A 218 -13.84 -10.50 14.52
CA PHE A 218 -12.44 -10.25 14.25
C PHE A 218 -11.79 -11.51 13.69
N GLN A 219 -11.11 -11.36 12.56
CA GLN A 219 -10.50 -12.48 11.87
C GLN A 219 -9.03 -12.64 12.28
N GLY A 220 -8.53 -13.86 12.16
CA GLY A 220 -7.13 -14.15 12.44
C GLY A 220 -6.20 -13.99 11.23
N THR A 221 -6.72 -13.60 10.07
CA THR A 221 -5.91 -13.37 8.85
C THR A 221 -4.90 -12.25 9.09
N ASP A 222 -3.62 -12.49 8.76
CA ASP A 222 -2.56 -11.50 8.96
C ASP A 222 -2.71 -10.29 8.02
N ILE A 223 -2.16 -9.15 8.45
CA ILE A 223 -2.10 -7.93 7.65
C ILE A 223 -0.68 -7.78 7.12
N PRO A 224 -0.42 -8.04 5.82
CA PRO A 224 0.92 -7.92 5.26
C PRO A 224 1.35 -6.45 5.21
N LEU A 225 2.57 -6.19 5.68
CA LEU A 225 3.24 -4.88 5.60
C LEU A 225 4.30 -4.88 4.49
N ALA A 226 4.90 -6.03 4.23
CA ALA A 226 5.93 -6.22 3.21
C ALA A 226 5.78 -7.61 2.56
N ARG A 227 5.70 -7.63 1.24
CA ARG A 227 5.54 -8.85 0.43
C ARG A 227 6.50 -8.87 -0.75
N TRP A 228 6.89 -10.07 -1.17
CA TRP A 228 7.79 -10.25 -2.31
C TRP A 228 7.25 -9.66 -3.62
N ALA A 229 5.94 -9.68 -3.83
CA ALA A 229 5.32 -9.03 -4.99
C ALA A 229 5.61 -7.51 -5.04
N ASP A 230 5.56 -6.81 -3.89
CA ASP A 230 5.90 -5.39 -3.83
C ASP A 230 7.40 -5.16 -4.13
N VAL A 231 8.28 -6.03 -3.64
CA VAL A 231 9.73 -5.98 -3.93
C VAL A 231 9.99 -6.10 -5.43
N LEU A 232 9.37 -7.06 -6.12
CA LEU A 232 9.52 -7.24 -7.56
C LEU A 232 9.08 -6.01 -8.36
N LEU A 233 7.92 -5.43 -8.00
CA LEU A 233 7.39 -4.25 -8.67
C LEU A 233 8.21 -2.99 -8.37
N MET A 234 8.72 -2.84 -7.15
CA MET A 234 9.64 -1.75 -6.78
C MET A 234 10.97 -1.85 -7.51
N TYR A 235 11.52 -3.07 -7.68
CA TYR A 235 12.73 -3.29 -8.46
C TYR A 235 12.57 -2.85 -9.92
N ALA A 236 11.49 -3.29 -10.57
CA ALA A 236 11.21 -2.95 -11.95
C ALA A 236 11.06 -1.43 -12.15
N GLU A 237 10.42 -0.75 -11.20
CA GLU A 237 10.28 0.70 -11.19
C GLU A 237 11.61 1.42 -10.99
N ALA A 238 12.41 0.99 -9.98
CA ALA A 238 13.69 1.61 -9.67
C ALA A 238 14.68 1.51 -10.83
N GLU A 239 14.73 0.34 -11.47
CA GLU A 239 15.61 0.08 -12.61
C GLU A 239 15.34 1.07 -13.77
N VAL A 240 14.08 1.17 -14.20
CA VAL A 240 13.72 2.01 -15.33
C VAL A 240 13.78 3.50 -15.02
N ARG A 241 13.55 3.90 -13.76
CA ARG A 241 13.74 5.29 -13.32
C ARG A 241 15.22 5.67 -13.29
N LYS A 242 16.08 4.76 -12.82
CA LYS A 242 17.54 4.96 -12.78
C LYS A 242 18.13 5.07 -14.18
N THR A 243 17.80 4.15 -15.07
CA THR A 243 18.38 4.11 -16.42
C THR A 243 17.84 5.21 -17.33
N GLY A 244 16.60 5.64 -17.08
CA GLY A 244 15.90 6.59 -17.93
C GLY A 244 15.51 6.06 -19.31
N THR A 245 15.72 4.76 -19.57
CA THR A 245 15.56 4.10 -20.87
C THR A 245 14.42 3.08 -20.87
N VAL A 246 14.30 2.30 -21.93
CA VAL A 246 13.40 1.13 -21.98
C VAL A 246 13.80 0.11 -20.91
N PRO A 247 12.83 -0.65 -20.36
CA PRO A 247 13.11 -1.63 -19.31
C PRO A 247 14.00 -2.76 -19.80
N SER A 248 14.85 -3.26 -18.90
CA SER A 248 15.59 -4.50 -19.13
C SER A 248 14.67 -5.72 -19.12
N VAL A 249 15.17 -6.83 -19.66
CA VAL A 249 14.47 -8.13 -19.59
C VAL A 249 14.22 -8.54 -18.13
N ALA A 250 15.13 -8.22 -17.21
CA ALA A 250 14.99 -8.53 -15.79
C ALA A 250 13.83 -7.74 -15.14
N ALA A 251 13.73 -6.44 -15.44
CA ALA A 251 12.62 -5.60 -14.97
C ALA A 251 11.26 -6.07 -15.52
N ILE A 252 11.19 -6.39 -16.82
CA ILE A 252 9.99 -6.95 -17.44
C ILE A 252 9.59 -8.27 -16.77
N ASN A 253 10.56 -9.16 -16.55
CA ASN A 253 10.31 -10.46 -15.90
C ASN A 253 9.83 -10.31 -14.46
N ALA A 254 10.29 -9.30 -13.72
CA ALA A 254 9.81 -9.04 -12.36
C ALA A 254 8.31 -8.71 -12.36
N VAL A 255 7.84 -7.86 -13.27
CA VAL A 255 6.41 -7.57 -13.42
C VAL A 255 5.62 -8.80 -13.90
N ASN A 256 6.16 -9.51 -14.90
CA ASN A 256 5.51 -10.69 -15.46
C ASN A 256 5.33 -11.83 -14.45
N GLN A 257 6.24 -12.00 -13.49
CA GLN A 257 6.06 -12.96 -12.40
C GLN A 257 4.79 -12.68 -11.59
N VAL A 258 4.52 -11.42 -11.25
CA VAL A 258 3.32 -11.01 -10.51
C VAL A 258 2.07 -11.25 -11.36
N ARG A 259 2.09 -10.86 -12.63
CA ARG A 259 0.99 -11.08 -13.59
C ARG A 259 0.67 -12.56 -13.76
N ASN A 260 1.68 -13.38 -13.99
CA ASN A 260 1.51 -14.82 -14.20
C ASN A 260 0.93 -15.51 -12.95
N ARG A 261 1.31 -15.08 -11.73
CA ARG A 261 0.70 -15.56 -10.50
C ARG A 261 -0.80 -15.24 -10.43
N ALA A 262 -1.21 -14.09 -10.99
CA ALA A 262 -2.62 -13.71 -11.10
C ALA A 262 -3.36 -14.42 -12.25
N GLY A 263 -2.68 -15.25 -13.05
CA GLY A 263 -3.25 -15.94 -14.20
C GLY A 263 -3.28 -15.11 -15.48
N LEU A 264 -2.54 -14.02 -15.51
CA LEU A 264 -2.45 -13.10 -16.66
C LEU A 264 -1.26 -13.45 -17.57
N ALA A 265 -1.38 -13.11 -18.84
CA ALA A 265 -0.26 -13.18 -19.78
C ALA A 265 0.83 -12.15 -19.44
N ASN A 266 2.01 -12.34 -20.00
CA ASN A 266 3.09 -11.36 -19.96
C ASN A 266 2.63 -10.02 -20.51
N LEU A 267 3.29 -8.93 -20.06
CA LEU A 267 3.06 -7.60 -20.60
C LEU A 267 3.22 -7.60 -22.13
N PRO A 268 2.29 -6.96 -22.87
CA PRO A 268 2.42 -6.82 -24.32
C PRO A 268 3.58 -5.88 -24.66
N ALA A 269 4.14 -6.03 -25.88
CA ALA A 269 5.28 -5.22 -26.33
C ALA A 269 5.02 -3.71 -26.23
N VAL A 270 3.78 -3.25 -26.47
CA VAL A 270 3.41 -1.83 -26.36
C VAL A 270 3.60 -1.29 -24.93
N ALA A 271 3.52 -2.12 -23.92
CA ALA A 271 3.73 -1.73 -22.51
C ALA A 271 5.21 -1.77 -22.10
N THR A 272 6.11 -2.25 -22.96
CA THR A 272 7.54 -2.42 -22.64
C THR A 272 8.49 -1.72 -23.61
N ASN A 273 7.95 -1.05 -24.62
CA ASN A 273 8.75 -0.41 -25.68
C ASN A 273 9.24 1.00 -25.33
N THR A 274 8.72 1.60 -24.27
CA THR A 274 9.19 2.90 -23.73
C THR A 274 9.23 2.87 -22.21
N LYS A 275 10.04 3.76 -21.61
CA LYS A 275 10.07 4.01 -20.17
C LYS A 275 8.67 4.32 -19.63
N ASP A 276 7.98 5.27 -20.24
CA ASP A 276 6.70 5.78 -19.72
C ASP A 276 5.59 4.73 -19.82
N ALA A 277 5.50 3.99 -20.94
CA ALA A 277 4.54 2.90 -21.06
C ALA A 277 4.78 1.81 -20.02
N PHE A 278 6.04 1.50 -19.70
CA PHE A 278 6.36 0.51 -18.67
C PHE A 278 6.07 1.01 -17.27
N LEU A 279 6.35 2.28 -16.96
CA LEU A 279 5.96 2.89 -15.68
C LEU A 279 4.43 2.90 -15.50
N ASP A 280 3.67 3.22 -16.54
CA ASP A 280 2.21 3.14 -16.50
C ASP A 280 1.72 1.71 -16.25
N ALA A 281 2.33 0.71 -16.90
CA ALA A 281 2.02 -0.70 -16.67
C ALA A 281 2.36 -1.13 -15.23
N ILE A 282 3.48 -0.69 -14.66
CA ILE A 282 3.83 -0.94 -13.25
C ILE A 282 2.81 -0.31 -12.32
N LEU A 283 2.40 0.94 -12.54
CA LEU A 283 1.42 1.62 -11.69
C LEU A 283 0.06 0.90 -11.68
N ILE A 284 -0.37 0.37 -12.83
CA ILE A 284 -1.57 -0.45 -12.95
C ILE A 284 -1.39 -1.75 -12.17
N GLU A 285 -0.30 -2.48 -12.42
CA GLU A 285 -0.02 -3.76 -11.78
C GLU A 285 0.10 -3.63 -10.26
N ARG A 286 0.80 -2.60 -9.75
CA ARG A 286 0.86 -2.27 -8.33
C ARG A 286 -0.51 -2.01 -7.74
N GLY A 287 -1.35 -1.27 -8.45
CA GLY A 287 -2.73 -1.02 -8.03
C GLY A 287 -3.55 -2.29 -7.91
N HIS A 288 -3.47 -3.19 -8.91
CA HIS A 288 -4.20 -4.46 -8.93
C HIS A 288 -3.64 -5.47 -7.93
N GLU A 289 -2.34 -5.47 -7.69
CA GLU A 289 -1.69 -6.39 -6.77
C GLU A 289 -1.84 -5.97 -5.30
N LEU A 290 -1.66 -4.69 -5.02
CA LEU A 290 -1.50 -4.16 -3.66
C LEU A 290 -2.74 -3.38 -3.17
N PHE A 291 -3.90 -3.52 -3.83
CA PHE A 291 -5.10 -2.85 -3.34
C PHE A 291 -5.42 -3.29 -1.90
N TYR A 292 -5.96 -2.37 -1.12
CA TYR A 292 -6.28 -2.56 0.29
C TYR A 292 -5.08 -2.85 1.21
N GLU A 293 -3.85 -2.54 0.75
CA GLU A 293 -2.61 -2.63 1.54
C GLU A 293 -1.95 -1.26 1.81
N GLY A 294 -2.67 -0.17 1.56
CA GLY A 294 -2.23 1.20 1.89
C GLY A 294 -1.25 1.85 0.89
N ASN A 295 -0.89 1.20 -0.21
CA ASN A 295 0.14 1.68 -1.14
C ASN A 295 -0.35 2.73 -2.16
N ARG A 296 -1.63 2.68 -2.59
CA ARG A 296 -2.11 3.38 -3.78
C ARG A 296 -1.87 4.88 -3.79
N LYS A 297 -2.14 5.58 -2.68
CA LYS A 297 -1.96 7.05 -2.63
C LYS A 297 -0.50 7.45 -2.82
N ILE A 298 0.42 6.77 -2.15
CA ILE A 298 1.86 7.05 -2.23
C ILE A 298 2.37 6.76 -3.64
N ASP A 299 1.95 5.65 -4.24
CA ASP A 299 2.27 5.32 -5.62
C ASP A 299 1.78 6.42 -6.58
N LEU A 300 0.53 6.84 -6.48
CA LEU A 300 -0.05 7.89 -7.34
C LEU A 300 0.70 9.23 -7.20
N ILE A 301 1.13 9.59 -5.98
CA ILE A 301 1.94 10.78 -5.74
C ILE A 301 3.31 10.63 -6.41
N ARG A 302 4.00 9.49 -6.24
CA ARG A 302 5.31 9.23 -6.83
C ARG A 302 5.29 9.21 -8.37
N PHE A 303 4.17 8.78 -8.96
CA PHE A 303 3.97 8.76 -10.41
C PHE A 303 3.39 10.05 -10.98
N ASN A 304 3.15 11.09 -10.16
CA ASN A 304 2.49 12.33 -10.56
C ASN A 304 1.13 12.10 -11.25
N LYS A 305 0.33 11.18 -10.70
CA LYS A 305 -1.00 10.79 -11.20
C LYS A 305 -2.11 10.98 -10.15
N TYR A 306 -1.79 11.55 -8.97
CA TYR A 306 -2.74 11.58 -7.86
C TYR A 306 -3.96 12.45 -8.16
N ALA A 307 -3.76 13.66 -8.70
CA ALA A 307 -4.88 14.54 -9.05
C ALA A 307 -5.73 13.96 -10.18
N GLN A 308 -5.09 13.43 -11.22
CA GLN A 308 -5.77 12.82 -12.36
C GLN A 308 -6.65 11.64 -11.95
N GLU A 309 -6.10 10.70 -11.17
CA GLU A 309 -6.82 9.50 -10.74
C GLU A 309 -7.93 9.82 -9.71
N MET A 310 -7.70 10.78 -8.80
CA MET A 310 -8.74 11.24 -7.88
C MET A 310 -9.89 11.92 -8.62
N TYR A 311 -9.58 12.77 -9.60
CA TYR A 311 -10.60 13.39 -10.42
C TYR A 311 -11.39 12.38 -11.25
N LYS A 312 -10.70 11.44 -11.90
CA LYS A 312 -11.32 10.35 -12.66
C LYS A 312 -12.24 9.48 -11.79
N ALA A 313 -11.82 9.17 -10.57
CA ALA A 313 -12.58 8.31 -9.66
C ALA A 313 -13.74 9.02 -8.97
N LYS A 314 -13.55 10.25 -8.53
CA LYS A 314 -14.48 10.97 -7.63
C LYS A 314 -15.12 12.21 -8.23
N GLY A 315 -14.65 12.69 -9.37
CA GLY A 315 -15.06 13.98 -9.94
C GLY A 315 -14.62 15.19 -9.08
N VAL A 316 -13.69 14.98 -8.15
CA VAL A 316 -13.23 16.01 -7.21
C VAL A 316 -11.74 16.19 -7.34
N MET A 317 -11.32 17.44 -7.55
CA MET A 317 -9.91 17.81 -7.58
C MET A 317 -9.35 17.86 -6.16
N PRO A 318 -8.30 17.09 -5.82
CA PRO A 318 -7.67 17.21 -4.51
C PRO A 318 -6.93 18.55 -4.38
N THR A 319 -7.07 19.19 -3.24
CA THR A 319 -6.40 20.47 -2.96
C THR A 319 -4.93 20.30 -2.64
N HIS A 320 -4.55 19.20 -2.00
CA HIS A 320 -3.20 18.88 -1.55
C HIS A 320 -2.83 17.42 -1.78
N GLN A 321 -1.55 17.16 -2.02
CA GLN A 321 -1.00 15.79 -2.06
C GLN A 321 -0.90 15.18 -0.66
N TYR A 322 -0.45 15.98 0.30
CA TYR A 322 -0.18 15.60 1.68
C TYR A 322 -1.21 16.18 2.64
N MET A 323 -1.26 15.64 3.83
CA MET A 323 -2.05 16.25 4.89
C MET A 323 -1.46 17.62 5.28
N PRO A 324 -2.28 18.68 5.33
CA PRO A 324 -1.81 19.99 5.78
C PRO A 324 -1.46 19.94 7.26
N ILE A 325 -0.51 20.79 7.67
CA ILE A 325 -0.25 21.03 9.09
C ILE A 325 -1.50 21.66 9.69
N PRO A 326 -2.01 21.16 10.83
CA PRO A 326 -3.22 21.70 11.45
C PRO A 326 -3.06 23.19 11.80
N ASN A 327 -4.10 23.97 11.55
CA ASN A 327 -4.08 25.41 11.79
C ASN A 327 -3.74 25.80 13.24
N TYR A 328 -4.12 24.98 14.22
CA TYR A 328 -3.78 25.25 15.61
C TYR A 328 -2.25 25.19 15.84
N ALA A 329 -1.54 24.26 15.22
CA ALA A 329 -0.08 24.16 15.33
C ALA A 329 0.61 25.35 14.66
N VAL A 330 0.11 25.82 13.52
CA VAL A 330 0.62 27.03 12.85
C VAL A 330 0.39 28.27 13.73
N LYS A 331 -0.80 28.44 14.28
CA LYS A 331 -1.11 29.57 15.18
C LYS A 331 -0.28 29.54 16.47
N GLN A 332 -0.06 28.35 17.03
CA GLN A 332 0.78 28.19 18.21
C GLN A 332 2.23 28.57 17.92
N ALA A 333 2.79 28.14 16.79
CA ALA A 333 4.13 28.56 16.39
C ALA A 333 4.26 30.09 16.30
N VAL A 334 3.29 30.76 15.66
CA VAL A 334 3.26 32.21 15.55
C VAL A 334 3.19 32.88 16.93
N SER A 335 2.42 32.37 17.89
CA SER A 335 2.34 32.91 19.25
C SER A 335 3.68 32.85 20.03
N TYR A 336 4.57 31.96 19.60
CA TYR A 336 5.95 31.86 20.13
C TYR A 336 6.98 32.55 19.23
N GLY A 337 6.54 33.43 18.31
CA GLY A 337 7.42 34.16 17.40
C GLY A 337 8.12 33.30 16.35
N LYS A 338 7.57 32.12 16.05
CA LYS A 338 8.13 31.16 15.11
C LYS A 338 7.23 30.99 13.87
N GLU A 339 7.85 30.76 12.73
CA GLU A 339 7.15 30.42 11.50
C GLU A 339 7.10 28.89 11.32
N LEU A 340 5.88 28.34 11.15
CA LEU A 340 5.66 26.96 10.75
C LEU A 340 5.01 26.97 9.36
N LYS A 341 5.84 26.81 8.33
CA LYS A 341 5.38 26.74 6.94
C LYS A 341 4.61 25.45 6.67
N GLN A 342 3.62 25.53 5.80
CA GLN A 342 2.88 24.37 5.33
C GLN A 342 3.80 23.35 4.64
N THR A 343 3.30 22.13 4.53
CA THR A 343 4.02 21.01 3.91
C THR A 343 4.39 21.37 2.46
N TRP A 344 5.59 21.03 2.08
CA TRP A 344 6.08 21.13 0.73
C TRP A 344 5.31 20.17 -0.21
N GLU A 345 5.08 20.58 -1.44
CA GLU A 345 4.48 19.77 -2.49
C GLU A 345 5.57 19.28 -3.45
N ARG A 346 5.45 18.03 -3.92
CA ARG A 346 6.42 17.47 -4.87
C ARG A 346 6.43 18.24 -6.19
N PRO A 347 7.59 18.28 -6.86
CA PRO A 347 7.63 18.66 -8.27
C PRO A 347 6.64 17.82 -9.09
N GLY A 348 6.03 18.42 -10.10
CA GLY A 348 5.00 17.75 -10.91
C GLY A 348 3.57 17.85 -10.37
N TRP A 349 3.33 18.30 -9.12
CA TRP A 349 1.98 18.45 -8.60
C TRP A 349 1.11 19.45 -9.39
N ALA A 350 1.69 20.57 -9.79
CA ALA A 350 0.99 21.56 -10.61
C ALA A 350 0.62 21.00 -11.98
N GLU A 351 1.52 20.22 -12.58
CA GLU A 351 1.30 19.56 -13.87
C GLU A 351 0.23 18.47 -13.75
N ASP A 352 0.25 17.64 -12.71
CA ASP A 352 -0.75 16.61 -12.44
C ASP A 352 -2.16 17.23 -12.32
N LYS A 353 -2.31 18.35 -11.57
CA LYS A 353 -3.57 19.09 -11.49
C LYS A 353 -4.00 19.65 -12.84
N SER A 354 -3.07 20.22 -13.61
CA SER A 354 -3.37 20.75 -14.94
C SER A 354 -3.87 19.66 -15.89
N LYS A 355 -3.21 18.51 -15.93
CA LYS A 355 -3.66 17.34 -16.71
C LYS A 355 -5.03 16.82 -16.28
N ALA A 356 -5.29 16.80 -14.97
CA ALA A 356 -6.59 16.44 -14.45
C ALA A 356 -7.70 17.40 -14.92
N GLN A 357 -7.41 18.71 -14.97
CA GLN A 357 -8.36 19.73 -15.47
C GLN A 357 -8.64 19.63 -16.98
N GLN A 358 -7.65 19.26 -17.78
CA GLN A 358 -7.82 19.07 -19.22
C GLN A 358 -8.76 17.91 -19.56
N ASN A 359 -8.91 16.93 -18.69
CA ASN A 359 -9.84 15.82 -18.85
C ASN A 359 -11.30 16.18 -18.46
N ILE A 360 -11.57 17.45 -18.10
CA ILE A 360 -12.91 17.98 -17.79
C ILE A 360 -13.63 18.46 -19.06
N ASN A 361 -12.90 18.80 -20.09
CA ASN A 361 -13.40 19.29 -21.38
C ASN A 361 -13.46 18.14 -22.41
#